data_601f759d47c647ad20d4bcd558ea265f
#
_entry.id   601f759d47c647ad20d4bcd558ea265f
#
_cell.length_a   1.000
_cell.length_b   1.000
_cell.length_c   1.000
_cell.angle_alpha   90.00
_cell.angle_beta   90.00
_cell.angle_gamma   90.00
#
_symmetry.space_group_name_H-M   'P 1'
#
loop_
_entity.id
_entity.type
_entity.pdbx_description
1 polymer ?
#
loop_
_entity_poly.entity_id
_entity_poly.type
_entity_poly.pdbx_seq_one_letter_code
_entity_poly.pdbx_strand_id
1 'polypeptide(L)'
;MLSGMAEIYDDPEGSRMWIAECDGEIVGDIAIIKRGEDKAQLRWFGVDIKMQGRGLGSRLLETAMTFCKEKGYTHITLGTLDILKPARHLYAKFGFRKTEEELFNDWDRSRTMYHETWEQKLG
;
A
#
# COMPACT_ATOMS: atom_id res chain seq x y z
N MET A 1 10.15 7.43 17.65
CA MET A 1 9.36 6.26 18.09
C MET A 1 7.91 6.39 17.63
N LEU A 2 7.34 5.31 17.17
CA LEU A 2 5.95 5.29 16.73
C LEU A 2 5.02 5.44 17.94
N SER A 3 4.17 6.49 17.94
CA SER A 3 3.23 6.71 19.03
C SER A 3 1.87 6.05 18.81
N GLY A 4 1.54 5.68 17.58
CA GLY A 4 0.31 4.96 17.33
C GLY A 4 -0.07 4.90 15.88
N MET A 5 -1.10 4.10 15.61
CA MET A 5 -1.73 3.96 14.32
C MET A 5 -3.22 4.19 14.52
N ALA A 6 -3.81 5.06 13.71
CA ALA A 6 -5.22 5.41 13.85
C ALA A 6 -5.97 5.25 12.53
N GLU A 7 -7.25 4.87 12.64
CA GLU A 7 -8.15 4.85 11.51
C GLU A 7 -8.73 6.25 11.32
N ILE A 8 -8.52 6.86 10.16
CA ILE A 8 -9.05 8.20 9.87
C ILE A 8 -10.20 8.16 8.87
N TYR A 9 -10.45 7.01 8.28
CA TYR A 9 -11.56 6.80 7.37
C TYR A 9 -12.02 5.35 7.51
N ASP A 10 -13.28 5.16 7.72
CA ASP A 10 -13.88 3.84 7.80
C ASP A 10 -15.24 3.88 7.13
N ASP A 11 -15.31 3.27 5.96
CA ASP A 11 -16.53 3.18 5.18
C ASP A 11 -17.22 1.85 5.53
N PRO A 12 -18.49 1.89 5.98
CA PRO A 12 -19.21 0.65 6.26
C PRO A 12 -19.28 -0.30 5.07
N GLU A 13 -19.05 0.18 3.85
CA GLU A 13 -19.01 -0.68 2.68
C GLU A 13 -17.69 -1.43 2.50
N GLY A 14 -16.67 -1.15 3.31
CA GLY A 14 -15.46 -1.96 3.35
C GLY A 14 -14.16 -1.29 2.93
N SER A 15 -14.13 0.03 2.94
CA SER A 15 -12.90 0.79 2.73
C SER A 15 -12.40 1.36 4.04
N ARG A 16 -11.09 1.42 4.22
CA ARG A 16 -10.50 1.96 5.46
C ARG A 16 -9.14 2.56 5.17
N MET A 17 -8.81 3.60 5.91
CA MET A 17 -7.50 4.24 5.86
C MET A 17 -6.90 4.32 7.25
N TRP A 18 -5.61 4.08 7.35
CA TRP A 18 -4.85 4.20 8.59
C TRP A 18 -3.75 5.22 8.43
N ILE A 19 -3.45 5.91 9.54
CA ILE A 19 -2.27 6.76 9.65
C ILE A 19 -1.41 6.27 10.79
N ALA A 20 -0.12 6.48 10.68
CA ALA A 20 0.84 6.23 11.76
C ALA A 20 1.38 7.57 12.24
N GLU A 21 1.45 7.73 13.55
CA GLU A 21 1.95 8.95 14.18
C GLU A 21 3.18 8.69 15.02
N CYS A 22 4.07 9.66 15.05
CA CYS A 22 5.24 9.67 15.90
C CYS A 22 5.41 11.09 16.46
N ASP A 23 5.30 11.23 17.77
CA ASP A 23 5.45 12.52 18.46
C ASP A 23 4.56 13.62 17.89
N GLY A 24 3.30 13.29 17.59
CA GLY A 24 2.33 14.25 17.06
C GLY A 24 2.40 14.48 15.56
N GLU A 25 3.32 13.87 14.87
CA GLU A 25 3.44 13.99 13.41
C GLU A 25 2.97 12.73 12.71
N ILE A 26 2.30 12.90 11.57
CA ILE A 26 1.95 11.77 10.72
C ILE A 26 3.20 11.33 9.97
N VAL A 27 3.59 10.08 10.14
CA VAL A 27 4.82 9.53 9.55
C VAL A 27 4.56 8.39 8.56
N GLY A 28 3.30 8.00 8.38
CA GLY A 28 2.95 6.98 7.40
C GLY A 28 1.46 6.88 7.22
N ASP A 29 1.05 6.30 6.10
CA ASP A 29 -0.34 6.06 5.79
C ASP A 29 -0.49 4.84 4.88
N ILE A 30 -1.67 4.28 4.87
CA ILE A 30 -2.07 3.23 3.94
C ILE A 30 -3.59 3.17 3.89
N ALA A 31 -4.14 2.81 2.75
CA ALA A 31 -5.58 2.66 2.60
C ALA A 31 -5.93 1.42 1.81
N ILE A 32 -7.07 0.85 2.15
CA ILE A 32 -7.72 -0.21 1.39
C ILE A 32 -9.06 0.34 0.90
N ILE A 33 -9.27 0.30 -0.40
CA ILE A 33 -10.48 0.79 -1.05
C ILE A 33 -11.21 -0.40 -1.66
N LYS A 34 -12.46 -0.57 -1.30
CA LYS A 34 -13.31 -1.62 -1.88
C LYS A 34 -13.52 -1.33 -3.37
N ARG A 35 -13.30 -2.32 -4.22
CA ARG A 35 -13.49 -2.20 -5.68
C ARG A 35 -14.53 -3.17 -6.23
N GLY A 36 -14.99 -4.11 -5.40
CA GLY A 36 -15.99 -5.08 -5.77
C GLY A 36 -16.35 -5.89 -4.55
N GLU A 37 -17.19 -6.88 -4.69
CA GLU A 37 -17.66 -7.67 -3.55
C GLU A 37 -16.52 -8.38 -2.83
N ASP A 38 -15.57 -8.92 -3.60
CA ASP A 38 -14.41 -9.65 -3.08
C ASP A 38 -13.07 -9.01 -3.50
N LYS A 39 -13.11 -7.78 -4.02
CA LYS A 39 -11.94 -7.09 -4.56
C LYS A 39 -11.66 -5.80 -3.82
N ALA A 40 -10.39 -5.55 -3.57
CA ALA A 40 -9.93 -4.31 -2.96
C ALA A 40 -8.66 -3.81 -3.65
N GLN A 41 -8.38 -2.53 -3.44
CA GLN A 41 -7.19 -1.88 -3.96
C GLN A 41 -6.45 -1.23 -2.79
N LEU A 42 -5.15 -1.49 -2.72
CA LEU A 42 -4.26 -0.82 -1.78
C LEU A 42 -3.85 0.52 -2.37
N ARG A 43 -4.00 1.59 -1.60
CA ARG A 43 -3.69 2.95 -2.04
C ARG A 43 -3.00 3.74 -0.93
N TRP A 44 -2.37 4.84 -1.34
CA TRP A 44 -1.77 5.81 -0.43
C TRP A 44 -0.81 5.18 0.58
N PHE A 45 0.01 4.27 0.11
CA PHE A 45 1.02 3.66 0.96
C PHE A 45 2.26 4.57 0.99
N GLY A 46 2.43 5.28 2.10
CA GLY A 46 3.55 6.19 2.28
C GLY A 46 4.21 6.01 3.64
N VAL A 47 5.51 6.20 3.67
CA VAL A 47 6.30 6.18 4.90
C VAL A 47 7.29 7.35 4.83
N ASP A 48 7.26 8.20 5.85
CA ASP A 48 8.19 9.32 5.95
C ASP A 48 9.63 8.79 5.92
N ILE A 49 10.50 9.48 5.19
CA ILE A 49 11.87 9.05 4.98
C ILE A 49 12.62 8.84 6.31
N LYS A 50 12.34 9.65 7.34
CA LYS A 50 12.96 9.51 8.66
C LYS A 50 12.57 8.23 9.40
N MET A 51 11.48 7.58 8.97
CA MET A 51 10.99 6.32 9.55
C MET A 51 11.36 5.09 8.74
N GLN A 52 12.02 5.27 7.60
CA GLN A 52 12.42 4.14 6.77
C GLN A 52 13.47 3.31 7.49
N GLY A 53 13.44 1.99 7.25
CA GLY A 53 14.34 1.06 7.91
C GLY A 53 13.94 0.69 9.33
N ARG A 54 12.79 1.17 9.82
CA ARG A 54 12.31 0.89 11.19
C ARG A 54 11.11 -0.06 11.23
N GLY A 55 10.76 -0.65 10.09
CA GLY A 55 9.66 -1.62 10.02
C GLY A 55 8.27 -1.02 9.96
N LEU A 56 8.12 0.30 9.83
CA LEU A 56 6.83 0.94 9.79
C LEU A 56 6.03 0.52 8.55
N GLY A 57 6.69 0.47 7.39
CA GLY A 57 6.04 0.03 6.14
C GLY A 57 5.46 -1.37 6.28
N SER A 58 6.21 -2.29 6.86
CA SER A 58 5.74 -3.66 7.11
C SER A 58 4.55 -3.68 8.06
N ARG A 59 4.55 -2.86 9.10
CA ARG A 59 3.43 -2.79 10.05
C ARG A 59 2.16 -2.24 9.42
N LEU A 60 2.28 -1.19 8.60
CA LEU A 60 1.15 -0.63 7.87
C LEU A 60 0.58 -1.66 6.91
N LEU A 61 1.44 -2.31 6.14
CA LEU A 61 1.00 -3.30 5.17
C LEU A 61 0.37 -4.52 5.84
N GLU A 62 0.94 -4.99 6.95
CA GLU A 62 0.37 -6.08 7.73
C GLU A 62 -1.04 -5.73 8.24
N THR A 63 -1.21 -4.51 8.76
CA THR A 63 -2.51 -4.02 9.23
C THR A 63 -3.53 -4.01 8.10
N ALA A 64 -3.16 -3.49 6.95
CA ALA A 64 -4.05 -3.44 5.79
C ALA A 64 -4.42 -4.83 5.29
N MET A 65 -3.47 -5.75 5.22
CA MET A 65 -3.74 -7.10 4.76
C MET A 65 -4.59 -7.90 5.74
N THR A 66 -4.42 -7.68 7.04
CA THR A 66 -5.28 -8.29 8.05
C THR A 66 -6.73 -7.82 7.86
N PHE A 67 -6.92 -6.53 7.64
CA PHE A 67 -8.24 -5.98 7.33
C PHE A 67 -8.86 -6.63 6.09
N CYS A 68 -8.08 -6.81 5.03
CA CYS A 68 -8.55 -7.46 3.81
C CYS A 68 -9.05 -8.88 4.09
N LYS A 69 -8.31 -9.64 4.88
CA LYS A 69 -8.71 -11.00 5.26
C LYS A 69 -10.00 -11.02 6.07
N GLU A 70 -10.12 -10.11 7.02
CA GLU A 70 -11.32 -10.01 7.86
C GLU A 70 -12.56 -9.63 7.05
N LYS A 71 -12.41 -8.81 6.03
CA LYS A 71 -13.51 -8.42 5.14
C LYS A 71 -13.84 -9.46 4.08
N GLY A 72 -13.02 -10.49 3.94
CA GLY A 72 -13.24 -11.52 2.94
C GLY A 72 -12.80 -11.16 1.54
N TYR A 73 -11.92 -10.16 1.40
CA TYR A 73 -11.36 -9.83 0.09
C TYR A 73 -10.42 -10.94 -0.37
N THR A 74 -10.63 -11.42 -1.58
CA THR A 74 -9.82 -12.50 -2.16
C THR A 74 -8.87 -12.00 -3.24
N HIS A 75 -9.06 -10.77 -3.71
CA HIS A 75 -8.26 -10.21 -4.78
C HIS A 75 -7.87 -8.78 -4.44
N ILE A 76 -6.58 -8.54 -4.25
CA ILE A 76 -6.06 -7.22 -3.87
C ILE A 76 -5.12 -6.75 -4.98
N THR A 77 -5.31 -5.51 -5.45
CA THR A 77 -4.46 -4.89 -6.45
C THR A 77 -3.78 -3.65 -5.90
N LEU A 78 -2.68 -3.27 -6.50
CA LEU A 78 -2.02 -2.00 -6.24
C LEU A 78 -1.27 -1.54 -7.49
N GLY A 79 -1.04 -0.22 -7.57
CA GLY A 79 -0.20 0.37 -8.58
C GLY A 79 1.04 0.99 -7.94
N THR A 80 2.18 0.88 -8.61
CA THR A 80 3.43 1.48 -8.16
C THR A 80 4.31 1.83 -9.35
N LEU A 81 5.44 2.48 -9.08
CA LEU A 81 6.44 2.78 -10.09
C LEU A 81 7.66 1.89 -9.87
N ASP A 82 8.31 1.50 -10.96
CA ASP A 82 9.47 0.59 -10.89
C ASP A 82 10.65 1.18 -10.14
N ILE A 83 10.75 2.51 -10.04
CA ILE A 83 11.82 3.18 -9.30
C ILE A 83 11.64 3.11 -7.79
N LEU A 84 10.44 2.77 -7.30
CA LEU A 84 10.14 2.68 -5.87
C LEU A 84 10.55 1.32 -5.32
N LYS A 85 11.85 1.05 -5.31
CA LYS A 85 12.41 -0.26 -4.96
C LYS A 85 12.07 -0.75 -3.56
N PRO A 86 12.13 0.08 -2.50
CA PRO A 86 11.74 -0.39 -1.17
C PRO A 86 10.28 -0.85 -1.10
N ALA A 87 9.37 -0.14 -1.74
CA ALA A 87 7.96 -0.52 -1.78
C ALA A 87 7.76 -1.83 -2.55
N ARG A 88 8.42 -1.98 -3.70
CA ARG A 88 8.37 -3.22 -4.50
C ARG A 88 8.86 -4.42 -3.70
N HIS A 89 9.93 -4.24 -2.93
CA HIS A 89 10.46 -5.29 -2.07
C HIS A 89 9.45 -5.73 -1.02
N LEU A 90 8.77 -4.77 -0.38
CA LEU A 90 7.74 -5.07 0.60
C LEU A 90 6.54 -5.77 -0.03
N TYR A 91 6.09 -5.33 -1.20
CA TYR A 91 4.96 -5.99 -1.88
C TYR A 91 5.27 -7.44 -2.19
N ALA A 92 6.46 -7.72 -2.72
CA ALA A 92 6.88 -9.09 -2.98
C ALA A 92 6.94 -9.92 -1.70
N LYS A 93 7.46 -9.34 -0.63
CA LYS A 93 7.57 -10.01 0.68
C LYS A 93 6.19 -10.39 1.23
N PHE A 94 5.17 -9.56 0.99
CA PHE A 94 3.82 -9.82 1.45
C PHE A 94 2.97 -10.65 0.48
N GLY A 95 3.58 -11.17 -0.58
CA GLY A 95 2.92 -12.11 -1.47
C GLY A 95 2.31 -11.49 -2.73
N PHE A 96 2.51 -10.21 -2.96
CA PHE A 96 2.08 -9.59 -4.21
C PHE A 96 3.01 -9.98 -5.36
N ARG A 97 2.45 -10.06 -6.55
CA ARG A 97 3.18 -10.34 -7.78
C ARG A 97 2.91 -9.26 -8.81
N LYS A 98 3.95 -8.85 -9.52
CA LYS A 98 3.77 -7.92 -10.64
C LYS A 98 3.04 -8.66 -11.77
N THR A 99 1.93 -8.09 -12.22
CA THR A 99 1.09 -8.68 -13.27
C THR A 99 1.11 -7.88 -14.56
N GLU A 100 1.36 -6.56 -14.47
CA GLU A 100 1.37 -5.70 -15.65
C GLU A 100 2.41 -4.60 -15.46
N GLU A 101 2.92 -4.08 -16.58
CA GLU A 101 3.71 -2.87 -16.57
C GLU A 101 3.43 -2.06 -17.84
N GLU A 102 3.45 -0.75 -17.71
CA GLU A 102 3.27 0.18 -18.80
C GLU A 102 4.33 1.25 -18.74
N LEU A 103 4.82 1.67 -19.91
CA LEU A 103 5.76 2.77 -19.98
C LEU A 103 5.08 4.02 -19.45
N PHE A 104 5.65 4.61 -18.42
CA PHE A 104 5.17 5.87 -17.87
C PHE A 104 5.75 7.02 -18.69
N ASN A 105 4.90 7.66 -19.49
CA ASN A 105 5.29 8.80 -20.31
C ASN A 105 5.36 10.05 -19.43
N ASP A 106 6.53 10.29 -18.88
CA ASP A 106 6.83 11.58 -18.30
C ASP A 106 7.28 12.51 -19.43
N TRP A 107 6.90 13.77 -19.33
CA TRP A 107 7.39 14.82 -20.19
C TRP A 107 8.89 15.06 -20.08
N ASP A 108 9.50 14.66 -18.96
CA ASP A 108 10.95 14.60 -18.82
C ASP A 108 11.47 13.27 -19.40
N ARG A 109 11.77 13.26 -20.66
CA ARG A 109 12.23 12.07 -21.40
C ARG A 109 13.63 11.60 -21.02
N SER A 110 14.26 12.25 -20.06
CA SER A 110 15.58 11.81 -19.57
C SER A 110 15.48 10.54 -18.73
N ARG A 111 14.26 10.15 -18.31
CA ARG A 111 14.03 8.97 -17.48
C ARG A 111 13.08 8.00 -18.14
N THR A 112 13.41 6.73 -18.06
CA THR A 112 12.48 5.65 -18.41
C THR A 112 11.91 5.09 -17.12
N MET A 113 10.60 5.23 -16.95
CA MET A 113 9.89 4.69 -15.79
C MET A 113 8.74 3.84 -16.27
N TYR A 114 8.42 2.82 -15.48
CA TYR A 114 7.28 1.96 -15.73
C TYR A 114 6.31 2.03 -14.57
N HIS A 115 5.04 2.17 -14.89
CA HIS A 115 3.96 1.96 -13.94
C HIS A 115 3.67 0.46 -13.89
N GLU A 116 3.69 -0.10 -12.69
CA GLU A 116 3.49 -1.52 -12.48
C GLU A 116 2.19 -1.76 -11.73
N THR A 117 1.47 -2.79 -12.14
CA THR A 117 0.34 -3.32 -11.38
C THR A 117 0.78 -4.61 -10.70
N TRP A 118 0.51 -4.69 -9.41
CA TRP A 118 0.79 -5.87 -8.60
C TRP A 118 -0.50 -6.40 -8.03
N GLU A 119 -0.59 -7.70 -7.87
CA GLU A 119 -1.81 -8.36 -7.40
C GLU A 119 -1.48 -9.47 -6.43
N GLN A 120 -2.45 -9.75 -5.55
CA GLN A 120 -2.39 -10.87 -4.65
C GLN A 120 -3.77 -11.51 -4.55
N LYS A 121 -3.82 -12.83 -4.57
CA LYS A 121 -5.03 -13.60 -4.28
C LYS A 121 -4.93 -14.13 -2.87
N LEU A 122 -5.98 -13.92 -2.09
CA LEU A 122 -6.10 -14.40 -0.71
C LEU A 122 -7.09 -15.57 -0.67
N GLY A 123 -6.81 -16.50 0.14
CA GLY A 123 -7.68 -17.65 0.33
C GLY A 123 -7.28 -18.81 -0.52
#